data_e77c0397b8675c9f81f216dc3b14ef98
#
_entry.id   e77c0397b8675c9f81f216dc3b14ef98
#
_cell.length_a   1.000
_cell.length_b   1.000
_cell.length_c   1.000
_cell.angle_alpha   90.00
_cell.angle_beta   90.00
_cell.angle_gamma   90.00
#
_symmetry.space_group_name_H-M   'P 1'
#
loop_
_entity.id
_entity.type
_entity.pdbx_description
1 polymer ?
#
loop_
_entity_poly.entity_id
_entity_poly.type
_entity_poly.pdbx_seq_one_letter_code
_entity_poly.pdbx_strand_id
1 'polypeptide(L)'
;MVTDMTTRRSFLATLLAASAAPALSWADAGDPAFLAAAREGDDSFALYGVGADGTDRFRIVLPARGHAGAVHPTLPLAVAFARRPGHFALVMNCVTGATDATLTPPGGRLFQGHGTFSADGDTLYTSECDYDTSEGRIGIWHRRSWTRIGEIATHGIGPHEIISLPGTDTLVVAKGSTHTTPHTDREKLNIDTMQPSLAYLSPGSADYDLAALPPDLHQSSIRHLAVSDDGLVAFAMQWEGDKGLNPPLLGLHRRGEPLVLASAPEASHRAMANYA
;
A
#
# COMPACT_ATOMS: atom_id res chain seq x y z
N MET A 1 57.23 -14.07 -1.98
CA MET A 1 55.94 -13.47 -1.51
C MET A 1 55.98 -11.99 -1.90
N VAL A 2 55.30 -11.63 -2.97
CA VAL A 2 55.17 -10.23 -3.42
C VAL A 2 53.86 -9.74 -2.83
N THR A 3 53.89 -8.89 -1.83
CA THR A 3 52.73 -8.17 -1.30
C THR A 3 52.40 -7.05 -2.26
N ASP A 4 51.32 -7.22 -2.99
CA ASP A 4 50.76 -6.21 -3.90
C ASP A 4 50.23 -5.04 -3.04
N MET A 5 51.01 -3.99 -2.94
CA MET A 5 50.63 -2.75 -2.26
C MET A 5 49.67 -1.99 -3.20
N THR A 6 48.40 -2.17 -3.04
CA THR A 6 47.37 -1.31 -3.64
C THR A 6 47.65 0.13 -3.22
N THR A 7 48.07 0.97 -4.17
CA THR A 7 48.42 2.36 -3.88
C THR A 7 47.16 3.14 -3.47
N ARG A 8 47.29 4.11 -2.54
CA ARG A 8 46.18 5.02 -2.15
C ARG A 8 45.49 5.64 -3.35
N ARG A 9 46.21 5.83 -4.45
CA ARG A 9 45.66 6.35 -5.71
C ARG A 9 44.74 5.37 -6.42
N SER A 10 45.09 4.06 -6.43
CA SER A 10 44.23 3.00 -6.97
C SER A 10 42.99 2.81 -6.13
N PHE A 11 43.10 2.86 -4.80
CA PHE A 11 41.95 2.78 -3.87
C PHE A 11 41.01 3.96 -4.06
N LEU A 12 41.50 5.19 -4.15
CA LEU A 12 40.71 6.40 -4.40
C LEU A 12 40.07 6.38 -5.80
N ALA A 13 40.78 5.88 -6.83
CA ALA A 13 40.23 5.74 -8.17
C ALA A 13 39.11 4.70 -8.21
N THR A 14 39.23 3.59 -7.47
CA THR A 14 38.18 2.57 -7.36
C THR A 14 36.97 3.09 -6.58
N LEU A 15 37.19 3.90 -5.53
CA LEU A 15 36.11 4.55 -4.77
C LEU A 15 35.36 5.58 -5.63
N LEU A 16 36.07 6.37 -6.42
CA LEU A 16 35.45 7.33 -7.36
C LEU A 16 34.71 6.63 -8.51
N ALA A 17 35.23 5.51 -9.02
CA ALA A 17 34.55 4.73 -10.04
C ALA A 17 33.29 4.03 -9.50
N ALA A 18 33.30 3.59 -8.23
CA ALA A 18 32.13 3.02 -7.58
C ALA A 18 31.03 4.07 -7.30
N SER A 19 31.41 5.35 -7.10
CA SER A 19 30.44 6.45 -6.94
C SER A 19 29.88 6.99 -8.26
N ALA A 20 30.42 6.55 -9.41
CA ALA A 20 29.98 6.96 -10.75
C ALA A 20 29.11 5.92 -11.46
N ALA A 21 28.81 4.79 -10.82
CA ALA A 21 27.84 3.85 -11.38
C ALA A 21 26.45 4.52 -11.40
N PRO A 22 25.76 4.60 -12.55
CA PRO A 22 24.43 5.15 -12.62
C PRO A 22 23.51 4.36 -11.67
N ALA A 23 22.69 5.06 -10.90
CA ALA A 23 21.66 4.41 -10.09
C ALA A 23 20.68 3.71 -11.03
N LEU A 24 20.28 2.47 -10.69
CA LEU A 24 19.24 1.76 -11.44
C LEU A 24 17.94 2.57 -11.39
N SER A 25 17.19 2.51 -12.47
CA SER A 25 15.91 3.17 -12.66
C SER A 25 14.84 2.16 -13.10
N TRP A 26 13.58 2.57 -13.18
CA TRP A 26 12.51 1.72 -13.68
C TRP A 26 12.71 1.28 -15.14
N ALA A 27 13.44 2.05 -15.94
CA ALA A 27 13.83 1.64 -17.30
C ALA A 27 14.67 0.37 -17.31
N ASP A 28 15.51 0.14 -16.28
CA ASP A 28 16.31 -1.09 -16.14
C ASP A 28 15.44 -2.32 -15.80
N ALA A 29 14.23 -2.10 -15.26
CA ALA A 29 13.22 -3.14 -15.01
C ALA A 29 12.19 -3.25 -16.16
N GLY A 30 12.45 -2.63 -17.32
CA GLY A 30 11.58 -2.65 -18.48
C GLY A 30 10.43 -1.66 -18.46
N ASP A 31 10.48 -0.64 -17.59
CA ASP A 31 9.51 0.46 -17.48
C ASP A 31 8.05 -0.02 -17.36
N PRO A 32 7.70 -0.78 -16.32
CA PRO A 32 6.34 -1.27 -16.13
C PRO A 32 5.39 -0.12 -15.82
N ALA A 33 4.21 -0.14 -16.41
CA ALA A 33 3.13 0.80 -16.09
C ALA A 33 2.33 0.37 -14.86
N PHE A 34 2.30 -0.96 -14.57
CA PHE A 34 1.53 -1.54 -13.48
C PHE A 34 2.33 -2.61 -12.74
N LEU A 35 2.02 -2.79 -11.45
CA LEU A 35 2.41 -3.95 -10.67
C LEU A 35 1.17 -4.75 -10.29
N ALA A 36 1.25 -6.07 -10.42
CA ALA A 36 0.16 -6.96 -10.07
C ALA A 36 0.68 -8.23 -9.37
N ALA A 37 0.10 -8.57 -8.23
CA ALA A 37 0.29 -9.87 -7.61
C ALA A 37 -0.74 -10.85 -8.16
N ALA A 38 -0.29 -11.97 -8.72
CA ALA A 38 -1.15 -12.96 -9.35
C ALA A 38 -0.98 -14.35 -8.75
N ARG A 39 -2.06 -15.15 -8.81
CA ARG A 39 -2.01 -16.61 -8.66
C ARG A 39 -1.90 -17.21 -10.05
N GLU A 40 -0.96 -18.11 -10.23
CA GLU A 40 -0.70 -18.79 -11.50
C GLU A 40 -1.48 -20.11 -11.61
N GLY A 41 -1.47 -20.70 -12.78
CA GLY A 41 -2.27 -21.90 -13.06
C GLY A 41 -1.82 -23.16 -12.29
N ASP A 42 -0.59 -23.17 -11.76
CA ASP A 42 -0.02 -24.21 -10.91
C ASP A 42 -0.15 -23.94 -9.41
N ASP A 43 -1.00 -22.97 -9.03
CA ASP A 43 -1.21 -22.50 -7.68
C ASP A 43 -0.01 -21.78 -7.04
N SER A 44 1.03 -21.47 -7.80
CA SER A 44 2.11 -20.57 -7.38
C SER A 44 1.67 -19.11 -7.40
N PHE A 45 2.48 -18.23 -6.82
CA PHE A 45 2.21 -16.80 -6.74
C PHE A 45 3.39 -16.01 -7.28
N ALA A 46 3.11 -14.92 -7.98
CA ALA A 46 4.15 -14.04 -8.49
C ALA A 46 3.72 -12.57 -8.48
N LEU A 47 4.72 -11.69 -8.43
CA LEU A 47 4.59 -10.27 -8.70
C LEU A 47 4.99 -10.03 -10.16
N TYR A 48 4.13 -9.38 -10.90
CA TYR A 48 4.35 -9.00 -12.30
C TYR A 48 4.53 -7.49 -12.41
N GLY A 49 5.52 -7.09 -13.21
CA GLY A 49 5.54 -5.75 -13.79
C GLY A 49 4.94 -5.84 -15.19
N VAL A 50 3.88 -5.07 -15.44
CA VAL A 50 3.14 -5.11 -16.70
C VAL A 50 3.27 -3.77 -17.41
N GLY A 51 3.64 -3.78 -18.68
CA GLY A 51 3.73 -2.58 -19.50
C GLY A 51 2.36 -2.00 -19.85
N ALA A 52 2.31 -0.76 -20.31
CA ALA A 52 1.08 -0.11 -20.77
C ALA A 52 0.43 -0.84 -21.98
N ASP A 53 1.22 -1.63 -22.69
CA ASP A 53 0.79 -2.49 -23.80
C ASP A 53 0.24 -3.86 -23.33
N GLY A 54 0.17 -4.09 -21.99
CA GLY A 54 -0.29 -5.34 -21.39
C GLY A 54 0.74 -6.47 -21.41
N THR A 55 1.98 -6.23 -21.83
CA THR A 55 3.03 -7.25 -21.83
C THR A 55 3.77 -7.30 -20.51
N ASP A 56 4.20 -8.51 -20.10
CA ASP A 56 4.99 -8.70 -18.89
C ASP A 56 6.40 -8.13 -19.09
N ARG A 57 6.84 -7.28 -18.17
CA ARG A 57 8.20 -6.73 -18.12
C ARG A 57 9.09 -7.56 -17.23
N PHE A 58 8.58 -8.01 -16.11
CA PHE A 58 9.24 -8.94 -15.21
C PHE A 58 8.23 -9.80 -14.44
N ARG A 59 8.70 -10.91 -13.92
CA ARG A 59 7.98 -11.83 -13.05
C ARG A 59 8.89 -12.23 -11.89
N ILE A 60 8.43 -12.04 -10.67
CA ILE A 60 9.17 -12.39 -9.45
C ILE A 60 8.30 -13.31 -8.60
N VAL A 61 8.81 -14.49 -8.26
CA VAL A 61 8.08 -15.49 -7.46
C VAL A 61 7.82 -14.95 -6.05
N LEU A 62 6.61 -15.13 -5.56
CA LEU A 62 6.21 -14.84 -4.19
C LEU A 62 6.06 -16.13 -3.39
N PRO A 63 6.45 -16.16 -2.09
CA PRO A 63 6.35 -17.36 -1.25
C PRO A 63 4.90 -17.67 -0.85
N ALA A 64 3.99 -16.70 -0.98
CA ALA A 64 2.57 -16.84 -0.68
C ALA A 64 1.76 -15.81 -1.47
N ARG A 65 0.43 -15.90 -1.37
CA ARG A 65 -0.48 -14.99 -2.06
C ARG A 65 -0.22 -13.54 -1.68
N GLY A 66 0.16 -12.73 -2.69
CA GLY A 66 0.24 -11.29 -2.57
C GLY A 66 -1.15 -10.62 -2.52
N HIS A 67 -1.19 -9.39 -2.02
CA HIS A 67 -2.39 -8.55 -2.01
C HIS A 67 -2.19 -7.31 -2.87
N ALA A 68 -1.43 -6.33 -2.37
CA ALA A 68 -1.06 -5.14 -3.12
C ALA A 68 0.45 -4.91 -3.07
N GLY A 69 0.93 -3.91 -3.77
CA GLY A 69 2.32 -3.50 -3.76
C GLY A 69 2.48 -1.99 -3.60
N ALA A 70 3.61 -1.58 -3.03
CA ALA A 70 4.08 -0.20 -3.05
C ALA A 70 5.25 -0.10 -4.02
N VAL A 71 5.29 0.98 -4.80
CA VAL A 71 6.33 1.27 -5.81
C VAL A 71 7.18 2.42 -5.34
N HIS A 72 8.50 2.25 -5.39
CA HIS A 72 9.39 3.36 -5.13
C HIS A 72 9.33 4.39 -6.28
N PRO A 73 9.30 5.70 -6.00
CA PRO A 73 9.05 6.70 -7.05
C PRO A 73 10.12 6.75 -8.15
N THR A 74 11.36 6.38 -7.87
CA THR A 74 12.48 6.51 -8.83
C THR A 74 13.31 5.24 -9.01
N LEU A 75 13.48 4.43 -7.97
CA LEU A 75 14.27 3.20 -8.03
C LEU A 75 13.39 2.01 -8.47
N PRO A 76 13.93 1.01 -9.20
CA PRO A 76 13.20 -0.18 -9.60
C PRO A 76 13.01 -1.15 -8.41
N LEU A 77 12.31 -0.67 -7.41
CA LEU A 77 12.11 -1.30 -6.13
C LEU A 77 10.62 -1.28 -5.78
N ALA A 78 10.09 -2.46 -5.47
CA ALA A 78 8.71 -2.64 -5.06
C ALA A 78 8.63 -3.34 -3.70
N VAL A 79 7.53 -3.13 -3.00
CA VAL A 79 7.18 -3.89 -1.79
C VAL A 79 5.92 -4.67 -2.06
N ALA A 80 5.99 -6.00 -2.03
CA ALA A 80 4.85 -6.87 -2.16
C ALA A 80 4.32 -7.27 -0.78
N PHE A 81 3.06 -6.94 -0.50
CA PHE A 81 2.41 -7.27 0.77
C PHE A 81 1.72 -8.61 0.69
N ALA A 82 1.89 -9.44 1.73
CA ALA A 82 1.12 -10.67 1.87
C ALA A 82 -0.37 -10.36 2.03
N ARG A 83 -1.22 -11.22 1.45
CA ARG A 83 -2.65 -11.20 1.76
C ARG A 83 -2.86 -11.56 3.23
N ARG A 84 -3.92 -11.02 3.83
CA ARG A 84 -4.26 -11.37 5.23
C ARG A 84 -4.25 -12.89 5.49
N PRO A 85 -3.69 -13.31 6.61
CA PRO A 85 -3.22 -12.56 7.76
C PRO A 85 -1.82 -11.96 7.58
N GLY A 86 -1.64 -10.79 7.03
CA GLY A 86 -0.44 -10.10 6.56
C GLY A 86 0.77 -10.09 7.51
N HIS A 87 1.49 -11.20 7.56
CA HIS A 87 2.64 -11.37 8.46
C HIS A 87 3.96 -10.87 7.88
N PHE A 88 4.02 -10.54 6.60
CA PHE A 88 5.23 -10.05 5.96
C PHE A 88 4.93 -9.08 4.81
N ALA A 89 5.92 -8.25 4.51
CA ALA A 89 6.03 -7.54 3.25
C ALA A 89 7.43 -7.75 2.68
N LEU A 90 7.54 -8.06 1.40
CA LEU A 90 8.80 -8.34 0.72
C LEU A 90 9.25 -7.12 -0.06
N VAL A 91 10.45 -6.64 0.25
CA VAL A 91 11.11 -5.60 -0.53
C VAL A 91 11.87 -6.26 -1.66
N MET A 92 11.54 -5.93 -2.89
CA MET A 92 12.00 -6.63 -4.08
C MET A 92 12.71 -5.69 -5.05
N ASN A 93 13.88 -6.10 -5.50
CA ASN A 93 14.58 -5.45 -6.60
C ASN A 93 13.98 -5.95 -7.92
N CYS A 94 13.31 -5.07 -8.64
CA CYS A 94 12.58 -5.42 -9.86
C CYS A 94 13.47 -5.67 -11.10
N VAL A 95 14.77 -5.33 -11.04
CA VAL A 95 15.73 -5.64 -12.10
C VAL A 95 16.28 -7.05 -11.94
N THR A 96 16.64 -7.42 -10.71
CA THR A 96 17.31 -8.70 -10.43
C THR A 96 16.35 -9.80 -9.98
N GLY A 97 15.14 -9.44 -9.54
CA GLY A 97 14.20 -10.35 -8.92
C GLY A 97 14.55 -10.75 -7.47
N ALA A 98 15.61 -10.16 -6.91
CA ALA A 98 16.05 -10.48 -5.54
C ALA A 98 15.14 -9.85 -4.49
N THR A 99 14.96 -10.53 -3.37
CA THR A 99 14.36 -9.96 -2.17
C THR A 99 15.45 -9.28 -1.36
N ASP A 100 15.41 -7.95 -1.27
CA ASP A 100 16.39 -7.15 -0.54
C ASP A 100 16.12 -7.18 0.98
N ALA A 101 14.85 -7.26 1.38
CA ALA A 101 14.44 -7.34 2.78
C ALA A 101 13.06 -7.99 2.94
N THR A 102 12.82 -8.59 4.11
CA THR A 102 11.51 -9.01 4.56
C THR A 102 11.13 -8.18 5.78
N LEU A 103 10.04 -7.40 5.66
CA LEU A 103 9.51 -6.62 6.75
C LEU A 103 8.51 -7.45 7.54
N THR A 104 8.57 -7.35 8.86
CA THR A 104 7.64 -8.00 9.76
C THR A 104 7.02 -6.95 10.67
N PRO A 105 5.70 -6.93 10.84
CA PRO A 105 5.07 -5.98 11.75
C PRO A 105 5.48 -6.28 13.21
N PRO A 106 5.40 -5.31 14.12
CA PRO A 106 5.65 -5.56 15.54
C PRO A 106 4.75 -6.64 16.11
N GLY A 107 5.16 -7.26 17.22
CA GLY A 107 4.33 -8.25 17.93
C GLY A 107 2.94 -7.69 18.26
N GLY A 108 1.91 -8.50 18.08
CA GLY A 108 0.51 -8.08 18.27
C GLY A 108 -0.08 -7.32 17.08
N ARG A 109 0.60 -7.24 15.92
CA ARG A 109 0.13 -6.50 14.74
C ARG A 109 0.16 -7.31 13.45
N LEU A 110 -0.64 -6.87 12.49
CA LEU A 110 -0.73 -7.40 11.12
C LEU A 110 -0.62 -6.28 10.10
N PHE A 111 0.07 -6.53 9.00
CA PHE A 111 -0.09 -5.71 7.80
C PHE A 111 -1.50 -5.87 7.21
N GLN A 112 -2.05 -4.78 6.71
CA GLN A 112 -3.34 -4.78 6.04
C GLN A 112 -3.23 -4.92 4.51
N GLY A 113 -2.01 -5.19 4.03
CA GLY A 113 -1.75 -5.51 2.62
C GLY A 113 -1.44 -4.33 1.72
N HIS A 114 -1.30 -3.13 2.27
CA HIS A 114 -1.03 -1.91 1.51
C HIS A 114 0.08 -1.06 2.13
N GLY A 115 0.70 -0.26 1.29
CA GLY A 115 1.72 0.71 1.68
C GLY A 115 1.98 1.72 0.57
N THR A 116 2.69 2.78 0.89
CA THR A 116 3.14 3.80 -0.07
C THR A 116 4.50 4.34 0.34
N PHE A 117 5.28 4.80 -0.62
CA PHE A 117 6.51 5.54 -0.33
C PHE A 117 6.22 7.03 -0.18
N SER A 118 7.08 7.72 0.59
CA SER A 118 7.17 9.17 0.54
C SER A 118 7.59 9.63 -0.86
N ALA A 119 7.32 10.90 -1.19
CA ALA A 119 7.63 11.45 -2.52
C ALA A 119 9.13 11.39 -2.86
N ASP A 120 10.02 11.49 -1.87
CA ASP A 120 11.47 11.35 -2.03
C ASP A 120 11.93 9.88 -2.05
N GLY A 121 11.04 8.93 -1.70
CA GLY A 121 11.34 7.51 -1.63
C GLY A 121 12.13 7.07 -0.39
N ASP A 122 12.53 7.96 0.50
CA ASP A 122 13.35 7.61 1.67
C ASP A 122 12.56 6.96 2.82
N THR A 123 11.23 7.03 2.78
CA THR A 123 10.34 6.43 3.78
C THR A 123 9.29 5.55 3.11
N LEU A 124 9.08 4.35 3.66
CA LEU A 124 7.94 3.50 3.35
C LEU A 124 6.92 3.60 4.49
N TYR A 125 5.67 3.79 4.14
CA TYR A 125 4.52 3.76 5.04
C TYR A 125 3.72 2.48 4.79
N THR A 126 3.35 1.76 5.86
CA THR A 126 2.59 0.51 5.78
C THR A 126 1.30 0.59 6.58
N SER A 127 0.19 0.13 6.02
CA SER A 127 -1.05 0.00 6.79
C SER A 127 -0.98 -1.24 7.70
N GLU A 128 -1.20 -1.02 8.98
CA GLU A 128 -1.12 -2.02 10.05
C GLU A 128 -2.35 -1.97 10.95
N CYS A 129 -2.70 -3.07 11.59
CA CYS A 129 -3.70 -3.08 12.65
C CYS A 129 -3.26 -3.94 13.84
N ASP A 130 -3.78 -3.60 15.00
CA ASP A 130 -3.70 -4.43 16.20
C ASP A 130 -4.53 -5.72 16.06
N TYR A 131 -4.06 -6.83 16.62
CA TYR A 131 -4.72 -8.14 16.50
C TYR A 131 -6.11 -8.19 17.14
N ASP A 132 -6.23 -7.59 18.31
CA ASP A 132 -7.39 -7.78 19.15
C ASP A 132 -8.43 -6.68 18.93
N THR A 133 -7.97 -5.44 18.73
CA THR A 133 -8.83 -4.26 18.63
C THR A 133 -9.09 -3.83 17.18
N SER A 134 -8.27 -4.30 16.22
CA SER A 134 -8.20 -3.78 14.85
C SER A 134 -7.88 -2.28 14.77
N GLU A 135 -7.38 -1.67 15.86
CA GLU A 135 -6.90 -0.29 15.82
C GLU A 135 -5.85 -0.10 14.75
N GLY A 136 -6.07 0.92 13.92
CA GLY A 136 -5.22 1.20 12.78
C GLY A 136 -3.96 1.98 13.14
N ARG A 137 -2.87 1.60 12.53
CA ARG A 137 -1.58 2.28 12.57
C ARG A 137 -0.98 2.36 11.17
N ILE A 138 -0.18 3.38 10.95
CA ILE A 138 0.73 3.46 9.81
C ILE A 138 2.13 3.23 10.34
N GLY A 139 2.76 2.13 9.97
CA GLY A 139 4.16 1.85 10.26
C GLY A 139 5.05 2.72 9.39
N ILE A 140 6.14 3.24 9.96
CA ILE A 140 7.12 4.09 9.29
C ILE A 140 8.44 3.33 9.21
N TRP A 141 8.96 3.15 7.99
CA TRP A 141 10.18 2.37 7.72
C TRP A 141 11.19 3.22 6.96
N HIS A 142 12.43 3.20 7.44
CA HIS A 142 13.53 3.86 6.76
C HIS A 142 14.03 2.99 5.60
N ARG A 143 13.99 3.49 4.36
CA ARG A 143 14.26 2.72 3.14
C ARG A 143 15.65 2.09 3.09
N ARG A 144 16.70 2.82 3.49
CA ARG A 144 18.08 2.32 3.33
C ARG A 144 18.44 1.18 4.30
N SER A 145 17.80 1.13 5.45
CA SER A 145 18.07 0.11 6.48
C SER A 145 16.94 -0.90 6.63
N TRP A 146 15.76 -0.61 6.08
CA TRP A 146 14.52 -1.37 6.26
C TRP A 146 14.14 -1.57 7.73
N THR A 147 14.58 -0.64 8.58
CA THR A 147 14.21 -0.63 9.99
C THR A 147 12.95 0.19 10.21
N ARG A 148 12.08 -0.29 11.07
CA ARG A 148 10.90 0.46 11.52
C ARG A 148 11.37 1.56 12.48
N ILE A 149 11.02 2.81 12.17
CA ILE A 149 11.47 4.00 12.89
C ILE A 149 10.34 4.70 13.65
N GLY A 150 9.08 4.30 13.45
CA GLY A 150 7.95 4.91 14.13
C GLY A 150 6.61 4.40 13.65
N GLU A 151 5.57 5.06 14.11
CA GLU A 151 4.18 4.82 13.69
C GLU A 151 3.30 6.06 13.84
N ILE A 152 2.19 6.10 13.10
CA ILE A 152 1.15 7.13 13.18
C ILE A 152 -0.18 6.42 13.46
N ALA A 153 -1.00 6.94 14.39
CA ALA A 153 -2.36 6.45 14.61
C ALA A 153 -3.26 6.83 13.43
N THR A 154 -4.14 5.92 12.99
CA THR A 154 -5.14 6.24 11.94
C THR A 154 -6.44 6.81 12.52
N HIS A 155 -6.55 6.91 13.84
CA HIS A 155 -7.74 7.39 14.56
C HIS A 155 -9.01 6.61 14.21
N GLY A 156 -8.91 5.27 14.22
CA GLY A 156 -10.00 4.35 13.97
C GLY A 156 -9.49 2.95 13.65
N ILE A 157 -10.39 2.05 13.30
CA ILE A 157 -10.09 0.64 13.06
C ILE A 157 -10.13 0.29 11.57
N GLY A 158 -9.50 -0.82 11.22
CA GLY A 158 -9.54 -1.41 9.89
C GLY A 158 -8.99 -0.51 8.78
N PRO A 159 -7.75 0.05 8.92
CA PRO A 159 -7.12 0.75 7.80
C PRO A 159 -6.94 -0.24 6.65
N HIS A 160 -7.14 0.22 5.44
CA HIS A 160 -6.97 -0.60 4.25
C HIS A 160 -5.89 0.01 3.35
N GLU A 161 -6.25 0.72 2.32
CA GLU A 161 -5.27 1.35 1.45
C GLU A 161 -4.75 2.67 2.00
N ILE A 162 -3.51 2.96 1.66
CA ILE A 162 -2.81 4.20 1.97
C ILE A 162 -2.15 4.74 0.71
N ILE A 163 -2.34 6.02 0.44
CA ILE A 163 -1.69 6.74 -0.66
C ILE A 163 -1.10 8.05 -0.16
N SER A 164 -0.11 8.56 -0.87
CA SER A 164 0.43 9.90 -0.66
C SER A 164 -0.33 10.92 -1.49
N LEU A 165 -0.69 12.06 -0.89
CA LEU A 165 -1.35 13.15 -1.61
C LEU A 165 -0.28 13.94 -2.40
N PRO A 166 -0.40 14.05 -3.74
CA PRO A 166 0.60 14.68 -4.58
C PRO A 166 1.01 16.08 -4.12
N GLY A 167 2.32 16.36 -4.18
CA GLY A 167 2.87 17.66 -3.82
C GLY A 167 2.86 18.00 -2.32
N THR A 168 2.53 17.04 -1.46
CA THR A 168 2.48 17.20 0.00
C THR A 168 3.09 16.00 0.71
N ASP A 169 3.31 16.12 2.04
CA ASP A 169 3.65 15.00 2.90
C ASP A 169 2.41 14.29 3.50
N THR A 170 1.20 14.68 3.07
CA THR A 170 -0.04 14.13 3.60
C THR A 170 -0.29 12.72 3.08
N LEU A 171 -0.59 11.81 3.98
CA LEU A 171 -1.08 10.46 3.69
C LEU A 171 -2.60 10.44 3.75
N VAL A 172 -3.23 9.77 2.79
CA VAL A 172 -4.67 9.48 2.82
C VAL A 172 -4.86 8.00 3.07
N VAL A 173 -5.62 7.67 4.10
CA VAL A 173 -5.88 6.28 4.54
C VAL A 173 -7.35 5.97 4.39
N ALA A 174 -7.66 4.93 3.63
CA ALA A 174 -8.99 4.34 3.60
C ALA A 174 -9.23 3.56 4.89
N LYS A 175 -10.13 4.01 5.75
CA LYS A 175 -10.57 3.28 6.93
C LYS A 175 -11.88 2.57 6.62
N GLY A 176 -11.80 1.25 6.42
CA GLY A 176 -12.99 0.43 6.17
C GLY A 176 -13.83 0.20 7.42
N SER A 177 -13.28 0.49 8.58
CA SER A 177 -13.91 0.34 9.90
C SER A 177 -14.40 -1.08 10.21
N THR A 178 -13.81 -2.10 9.58
CA THR A 178 -14.13 -3.50 9.87
C THR A 178 -13.24 -4.03 10.98
N HIS A 179 -13.87 -4.58 12.02
CA HIS A 179 -13.19 -5.34 13.07
C HIS A 179 -13.14 -6.82 12.69
N THR A 180 -11.93 -7.34 12.51
CA THR A 180 -11.67 -8.77 12.26
C THR A 180 -10.52 -9.20 13.15
N THR A 181 -10.54 -10.42 13.66
CA THR A 181 -9.43 -10.97 14.45
C THR A 181 -8.81 -12.17 13.73
N PRO A 182 -7.55 -12.54 14.01
CA PRO A 182 -6.95 -13.74 13.46
C PRO A 182 -7.69 -15.04 13.83
N HIS A 183 -8.48 -15.00 14.91
CA HIS A 183 -9.21 -16.17 15.45
C HIS A 183 -10.57 -16.36 14.78
N THR A 184 -11.11 -15.33 14.17
CA THR A 184 -12.43 -15.35 13.50
C THR A 184 -12.33 -15.35 11.97
N ASP A 185 -11.15 -15.64 11.43
CA ASP A 185 -10.82 -15.61 10.00
C ASP A 185 -11.17 -14.24 9.38
N ARG A 186 -12.27 -14.18 8.63
CA ARG A 186 -12.74 -12.96 7.94
C ARG A 186 -14.09 -12.48 8.45
N GLU A 187 -14.58 -13.07 9.50
CA GLU A 187 -15.81 -12.61 10.12
C GLU A 187 -15.68 -11.16 10.59
N LYS A 188 -16.62 -10.33 10.22
CA LYS A 188 -16.68 -8.92 10.60
C LYS A 188 -17.55 -8.81 11.84
N LEU A 189 -16.93 -8.37 12.94
CA LEU A 189 -17.53 -8.42 14.27
C LEU A 189 -18.35 -7.17 14.62
N ASN A 190 -18.37 -6.15 13.76
CA ASN A 190 -18.89 -4.83 14.09
C ASN A 190 -19.68 -4.14 12.96
N ILE A 191 -20.34 -4.89 12.09
CA ILE A 191 -21.03 -4.33 10.91
C ILE A 191 -22.00 -3.21 11.30
N ASP A 192 -22.76 -3.39 12.38
CA ASP A 192 -23.77 -2.42 12.83
C ASP A 192 -23.17 -1.14 13.46
N THR A 193 -21.89 -1.17 13.82
CA THR A 193 -21.20 -0.06 14.49
C THR A 193 -20.01 0.49 13.69
N MET A 194 -19.92 0.13 12.43
CA MET A 194 -18.86 0.65 11.54
C MET A 194 -18.93 2.17 11.40
N GLN A 195 -17.77 2.81 11.28
CA GLN A 195 -17.59 4.25 11.07
C GLN A 195 -16.52 4.50 10.00
N PRO A 196 -16.79 4.11 8.74
CA PRO A 196 -15.82 4.25 7.66
C PRO A 196 -15.55 5.72 7.36
N SER A 197 -14.30 6.01 7.07
CA SER A 197 -13.84 7.37 6.77
C SER A 197 -12.54 7.38 5.98
N LEU A 198 -12.25 8.50 5.33
CA LEU A 198 -10.89 8.82 4.89
C LEU A 198 -10.18 9.55 6.04
N ALA A 199 -8.95 9.15 6.35
CA ALA A 199 -8.10 9.88 7.28
C ALA A 199 -6.97 10.57 6.50
N TYR A 200 -6.81 11.87 6.71
CA TYR A 200 -5.69 12.67 6.20
C TYR A 200 -4.70 12.88 7.34
N LEU A 201 -3.52 12.31 7.21
CA LEU A 201 -2.49 12.27 8.24
C LEU A 201 -1.24 12.98 7.73
N SER A 202 -0.64 13.82 8.56
CA SER A 202 0.64 14.46 8.24
C SER A 202 1.75 13.84 9.08
N PRO A 203 2.71 13.09 8.48
CA PRO A 203 3.83 12.53 9.21
C PRO A 203 4.59 13.61 9.99
N GLY A 204 4.87 13.34 11.27
CA GLY A 204 5.55 14.31 12.14
C GLY A 204 4.63 15.35 12.80
N SER A 205 3.32 15.34 12.51
CA SER A 205 2.31 16.17 13.19
C SER A 205 1.32 15.28 13.93
N ALA A 206 0.71 15.84 14.99
CA ALA A 206 -0.45 15.24 15.64
C ALA A 206 -1.77 15.64 14.95
N ASP A 207 -1.72 16.53 13.99
CA ASP A 207 -2.90 17.01 13.28
C ASP A 207 -3.39 15.98 12.27
N TYR A 208 -4.71 15.82 12.23
CA TYR A 208 -5.37 14.93 11.27
C TYR A 208 -6.77 15.44 10.93
N ASP A 209 -7.25 15.08 9.75
CA ASP A 209 -8.63 15.31 9.35
C ASP A 209 -9.32 13.99 9.04
N LEU A 210 -10.61 13.90 9.35
CA LEU A 210 -11.45 12.76 9.02
C LEU A 210 -12.62 13.21 8.14
N ALA A 211 -12.77 12.55 6.98
CA ALA A 211 -13.97 12.65 6.16
C ALA A 211 -14.79 11.36 6.33
N ALA A 212 -15.75 11.40 7.24
CA ALA A 212 -16.63 10.26 7.54
C ALA A 212 -17.74 10.13 6.51
N LEU A 213 -18.15 8.89 6.23
CA LEU A 213 -19.36 8.63 5.43
C LEU A 213 -20.62 9.09 6.18
N PRO A 214 -21.70 9.43 5.45
CA PRO A 214 -23.00 9.67 6.05
C PRO A 214 -23.50 8.46 6.87
N PRO A 215 -24.32 8.67 7.93
CA PRO A 215 -24.75 7.59 8.80
C PRO A 215 -25.53 6.44 8.11
N ASP A 216 -26.24 6.73 7.04
CA ASP A 216 -26.93 5.74 6.22
C ASP A 216 -25.98 4.84 5.39
N LEU A 217 -24.72 5.23 5.27
CA LEU A 217 -23.65 4.48 4.63
C LEU A 217 -22.64 3.90 5.62
N HIS A 218 -22.95 3.84 6.91
CA HIS A 218 -22.02 3.32 7.93
C HIS A 218 -21.52 1.90 7.65
N GLN A 219 -22.27 1.09 6.90
CA GLN A 219 -21.87 -0.27 6.49
C GLN A 219 -21.09 -0.31 5.16
N SER A 220 -20.73 0.84 4.59
CA SER A 220 -19.89 0.92 3.36
C SER A 220 -18.42 0.98 3.72
N SER A 221 -17.74 -0.16 3.74
CA SER A 221 -16.31 -0.23 4.04
C SER A 221 -15.47 0.43 2.95
N ILE A 222 -14.80 1.55 3.24
CA ILE A 222 -13.87 2.18 2.28
C ILE A 222 -12.63 1.29 2.12
N ARG A 223 -12.27 0.97 0.87
CA ARG A 223 -11.20 0.02 0.56
C ARG A 223 -10.09 0.63 -0.27
N HIS A 224 -10.35 0.91 -1.53
CA HIS A 224 -9.34 1.31 -2.50
C HIS A 224 -9.40 2.79 -2.81
N LEU A 225 -8.24 3.36 -3.07
CA LEU A 225 -8.03 4.78 -3.30
C LEU A 225 -7.34 5.02 -4.64
N ALA A 226 -7.67 6.12 -5.27
CA ALA A 226 -6.90 6.71 -6.34
C ALA A 226 -6.85 8.21 -6.12
N VAL A 227 -5.79 8.87 -6.55
CA VAL A 227 -5.63 10.32 -6.42
C VAL A 227 -5.19 10.92 -7.74
N SER A 228 -5.80 12.03 -8.12
CA SER A 228 -5.36 12.85 -9.26
C SER A 228 -4.24 13.82 -8.86
N ASP A 229 -3.50 14.32 -9.84
CA ASP A 229 -2.38 15.24 -9.60
C ASP A 229 -2.79 16.52 -8.87
N ASP A 230 -4.05 16.93 -8.99
CA ASP A 230 -4.64 18.10 -8.32
C ASP A 230 -5.23 17.78 -6.93
N GLY A 231 -4.99 16.55 -6.42
CA GLY A 231 -5.36 16.14 -5.07
C GLY A 231 -6.81 15.72 -4.88
N LEU A 232 -7.57 15.43 -5.94
CA LEU A 232 -8.88 14.80 -5.83
C LEU A 232 -8.71 13.31 -5.54
N VAL A 233 -9.25 12.84 -4.42
CA VAL A 233 -9.23 11.43 -4.01
C VAL A 233 -10.52 10.76 -4.45
N ALA A 234 -10.40 9.72 -5.26
CA ALA A 234 -11.47 8.78 -5.53
C ALA A 234 -11.34 7.58 -4.60
N PHE A 235 -12.45 7.09 -4.08
CA PHE A 235 -12.45 5.92 -3.20
C PHE A 235 -13.56 4.93 -3.56
N ALA A 236 -13.21 3.63 -3.49
CA ALA A 236 -14.15 2.54 -3.69
C ALA A 236 -14.57 1.94 -2.34
N MET A 237 -15.82 1.52 -2.26
CA MET A 237 -16.45 0.99 -1.06
C MET A 237 -16.99 -0.41 -1.29
N GLN A 238 -16.89 -1.25 -0.27
CA GLN A 238 -17.56 -2.54 -0.20
C GLN A 238 -18.76 -2.45 0.75
N TRP A 239 -19.94 -2.72 0.23
CA TRP A 239 -21.15 -2.75 1.05
C TRP A 239 -21.21 -4.03 1.89
N GLU A 240 -21.37 -3.87 3.19
CA GLU A 240 -21.42 -4.98 4.17
C GLU A 240 -22.81 -5.19 4.77
N GLY A 241 -23.77 -4.34 4.40
CA GLY A 241 -25.15 -4.43 4.88
C GLY A 241 -26.03 -5.33 4.04
N ASP A 242 -27.34 -5.08 4.07
CA ASP A 242 -28.34 -5.85 3.33
C ASP A 242 -28.05 -5.85 1.83
N LYS A 243 -27.90 -7.05 1.27
CA LYS A 243 -27.60 -7.27 -0.17
C LYS A 243 -28.76 -6.87 -1.09
N GLY A 244 -29.95 -6.64 -0.55
CA GLY A 244 -31.10 -6.11 -1.30
C GLY A 244 -31.00 -4.61 -1.59
N LEU A 245 -30.08 -3.90 -0.90
CA LEU A 245 -29.83 -2.49 -1.09
C LEU A 245 -28.71 -2.24 -2.12
N ASN A 246 -28.81 -1.14 -2.84
CA ASN A 246 -27.83 -0.71 -3.85
C ASN A 246 -27.24 0.66 -3.48
N PRO A 247 -26.45 0.76 -2.39
CA PRO A 247 -25.83 2.02 -1.99
C PRO A 247 -24.72 2.43 -2.99
N PRO A 248 -24.31 3.70 -3.03
CA PRO A 248 -23.12 4.11 -3.80
C PRO A 248 -21.90 3.29 -3.40
N LEU A 249 -21.10 2.84 -4.38
CA LEU A 249 -19.84 2.10 -4.19
C LEU A 249 -18.61 2.93 -4.52
N LEU A 250 -18.79 4.14 -5.03
CA LEU A 250 -17.71 5.09 -5.35
C LEU A 250 -18.01 6.44 -4.71
N GLY A 251 -16.95 7.11 -4.28
CA GLY A 251 -17.02 8.48 -3.83
C GLY A 251 -15.78 9.26 -4.22
N LEU A 252 -15.90 10.57 -4.15
CA LEU A 252 -14.85 11.55 -4.42
C LEU A 252 -14.74 12.47 -3.21
N HIS A 253 -13.51 12.86 -2.87
CA HIS A 253 -13.27 13.81 -1.80
C HIS A 253 -12.02 14.66 -2.08
N ARG A 254 -12.13 15.94 -1.80
CA ARG A 254 -11.00 16.86 -1.71
C ARG A 254 -10.88 17.30 -0.25
N ARG A 255 -9.67 17.27 0.30
CA ARG A 255 -9.44 17.66 1.70
C ARG A 255 -10.07 19.01 2.02
N GLY A 256 -10.88 19.07 3.07
CA GLY A 256 -11.61 20.29 3.47
C GLY A 256 -12.93 20.56 2.75
N GLU A 257 -13.33 19.70 1.79
CA GLU A 257 -14.60 19.81 1.09
C GLU A 257 -15.57 18.68 1.52
N PRO A 258 -16.88 18.79 1.25
CA PRO A 258 -17.82 17.68 1.47
C PRO A 258 -17.52 16.48 0.57
N LEU A 259 -17.82 15.27 1.08
CA LEU A 259 -17.80 14.04 0.28
C LEU A 259 -18.84 14.10 -0.84
N VAL A 260 -18.45 13.66 -2.03
CA VAL A 260 -19.34 13.50 -3.20
C VAL A 260 -19.46 11.99 -3.47
N LEU A 261 -20.70 11.47 -3.41
CA LEU A 261 -20.97 10.06 -3.71
C LEU A 261 -21.39 9.94 -5.17
N ALA A 262 -20.76 9.01 -5.88
CA ALA A 262 -21.07 8.76 -7.27
C ALA A 262 -22.12 7.66 -7.41
N SER A 263 -23.18 7.93 -8.15
CA SER A 263 -24.15 6.91 -8.58
C SER A 263 -23.63 6.20 -9.84
N ALA A 264 -23.86 4.90 -9.92
CA ALA A 264 -23.56 4.13 -11.12
C ALA A 264 -24.84 3.48 -11.67
N PRO A 265 -24.93 3.24 -13.00
CA PRO A 265 -26.01 2.44 -13.55
C PRO A 265 -26.08 1.06 -12.87
N GLU A 266 -27.28 0.49 -12.72
CA GLU A 266 -27.49 -0.77 -11.98
C GLU A 266 -26.60 -1.93 -12.46
N ALA A 267 -26.38 -2.05 -13.77
CA ALA A 267 -25.50 -3.09 -14.32
C ALA A 267 -24.04 -2.88 -13.90
N SER A 268 -23.56 -1.65 -13.89
CA SER A 268 -22.21 -1.28 -13.42
C SER A 268 -22.09 -1.48 -11.91
N HIS A 269 -23.12 -1.09 -11.15
CA HIS A 269 -23.16 -1.28 -9.70
C HIS A 269 -23.00 -2.76 -9.33
N ARG A 270 -23.76 -3.67 -9.98
CA ARG A 270 -23.65 -5.12 -9.75
C ARG A 270 -22.27 -5.67 -10.10
N ALA A 271 -21.64 -5.17 -11.17
CA ALA A 271 -20.29 -5.57 -11.51
C ALA A 271 -19.28 -5.10 -10.44
N MET A 272 -19.37 -3.84 -10.01
CA MET A 272 -18.48 -3.25 -8.99
C MET A 272 -18.62 -3.95 -7.63
N ALA A 273 -19.82 -4.32 -7.21
CA ALA A 273 -20.09 -4.98 -5.93
C ALA A 273 -19.33 -6.32 -5.75
N ASN A 274 -18.86 -6.93 -6.84
CA ASN A 274 -18.08 -8.18 -6.80
C ASN A 274 -16.58 -7.94 -6.67
N TYR A 275 -16.09 -6.71 -6.86
CA TYR A 275 -14.65 -6.38 -6.94
C TYR A 275 -14.19 -5.38 -5.87
N ALA A 276 -15.07 -4.78 -5.11
CA ALA A 276 -14.73 -3.83 -4.06
C ALA A 276 -14.26 -4.51 -2.76
#